data_812daa913968f753f691f445bfa43955
#
_entry.id   812daa913968f753f691f445bfa43955
#
_cell.length_a   1.000
_cell.length_b   1.000
_cell.length_c   1.000
_cell.angle_alpha   90.00
_cell.angle_beta   90.00
_cell.angle_gamma   90.00
#
_symmetry.space_group_name_H-M   'P 1'
#
loop_
_entity.id
_entity.type
_entity.pdbx_description
1 polymer ?
#
loop_
_entity_poly.entity_id
_entity_poly.type
_entity_poly.pdbx_seq_one_letter_code
_entity_poly.pdbx_strand_id
1 'polypeptide(L)'
;CKECGVPTCLAFAMNLASGKAELDSCPYVSDEAKEQLAEASAPPIRPVQLGKGVRKTTTGGETVLYRHEKTFFNQTVLAATISSDIDAAELDKTLKVYNAFQFERVGLNLRPELLVVKDAGNGAEAFAAVAGKIAKESEFNLVLMTQDLDVMKAGIEVAGFKRPLLYAATADNVDAMGALAKDNDLPLAVKADSVDALLPLTQKLTAMGLKDLVLDPGSREIKQALEDQVAIRRAALKASNKALGFPTITFPCAMA
;
A
#
# COMPACT_ATOMS: atom_id res chain seq x y z
N CYS A 1 -16.87 -2.83 -36.52
CA CYS A 1 -17.62 -3.66 -35.62
C CYS A 1 -18.50 -2.80 -34.72
N LYS A 2 -19.47 -3.33 -34.05
CA LYS A 2 -20.40 -2.60 -33.15
C LYS A 2 -20.55 -3.37 -31.80
N GLU A 3 -19.68 -4.32 -31.56
CA GLU A 3 -19.81 -5.27 -30.44
C GLU A 3 -19.58 -4.59 -29.06
N CYS A 4 -18.88 -3.46 -29.04
CA CYS A 4 -18.74 -2.65 -27.83
C CYS A 4 -19.93 -1.71 -27.55
N GLY A 5 -21.04 -1.85 -28.28
CA GLY A 5 -22.28 -1.09 -28.09
C GLY A 5 -22.30 0.34 -28.65
N VAL A 6 -21.21 0.79 -29.31
CA VAL A 6 -21.11 2.10 -29.94
C VAL A 6 -20.85 2.02 -31.45
N PRO A 7 -21.28 3.02 -32.22
CA PRO A 7 -21.30 2.91 -33.70
C PRO A 7 -19.88 2.93 -34.32
N THR A 8 -18.89 3.51 -33.69
CA THR A 8 -17.51 3.61 -34.22
C THR A 8 -16.48 3.45 -33.11
N CYS A 9 -15.25 3.00 -33.48
CA CYS A 9 -14.12 2.93 -32.54
C CYS A 9 -13.72 4.31 -31.98
N LEU A 10 -13.90 5.39 -32.78
CA LEU A 10 -13.66 6.74 -32.31
C LEU A 10 -14.65 7.15 -31.21
N ALA A 11 -15.94 6.84 -31.39
CA ALA A 11 -16.95 7.08 -30.35
C ALA A 11 -16.68 6.26 -29.09
N PHE A 12 -16.18 5.03 -29.24
CA PHE A 12 -15.74 4.21 -28.12
C PHE A 12 -14.55 4.84 -27.37
N ALA A 13 -13.53 5.33 -28.09
CA ALA A 13 -12.39 6.01 -27.51
C ALA A 13 -12.79 7.30 -26.76
N MET A 14 -13.74 8.07 -27.31
CA MET A 14 -14.28 9.27 -26.64
C MET A 14 -15.06 8.92 -25.35
N ASN A 15 -15.85 7.83 -25.39
CA ASN A 15 -16.56 7.34 -24.21
C ASN A 15 -15.58 6.82 -23.14
N LEU A 16 -14.52 6.15 -23.54
CA LEU A 16 -13.46 5.69 -22.66
C LEU A 16 -12.74 6.88 -21.99
N ALA A 17 -12.34 7.89 -22.77
CA ALA A 17 -11.71 9.10 -22.28
C ALA A 17 -12.59 9.91 -21.31
N SER A 18 -13.91 9.83 -21.48
CA SER A 18 -14.89 10.49 -20.59
C SER A 18 -15.37 9.62 -19.42
N GLY A 19 -14.83 8.40 -19.27
CA GLY A 19 -15.22 7.46 -18.21
C GLY A 19 -16.61 6.85 -18.37
N LYS A 20 -17.21 6.90 -19.59
CA LYS A 20 -18.54 6.37 -19.91
C LYS A 20 -18.50 4.94 -20.47
N ALA A 21 -17.34 4.42 -20.78
CA ALA A 21 -17.13 3.05 -21.23
C ALA A 21 -15.89 2.46 -20.56
N GLU A 22 -15.89 1.15 -20.39
CA GLU A 22 -14.74 0.39 -19.91
C GLU A 22 -14.03 -0.27 -21.09
N LEU A 23 -12.70 -0.36 -21.02
CA LEU A 23 -11.88 -0.90 -22.11
C LEU A 23 -12.20 -2.38 -22.41
N ASP A 24 -12.56 -3.14 -21.39
CA ASP A 24 -12.93 -4.55 -21.50
C ASP A 24 -14.23 -4.78 -22.30
N SER A 25 -15.01 -3.72 -22.55
CA SER A 25 -16.19 -3.80 -23.43
C SER A 25 -15.81 -4.01 -24.90
N CYS A 26 -14.54 -3.84 -25.29
CA CYS A 26 -14.08 -4.08 -26.65
C CYS A 26 -13.34 -5.42 -26.76
N PRO A 27 -13.87 -6.42 -27.46
CA PRO A 27 -13.27 -7.75 -27.56
C PRO A 27 -12.00 -7.80 -28.44
N TYR A 28 -11.70 -6.72 -29.16
CA TYR A 28 -10.57 -6.67 -30.11
C TYR A 28 -9.36 -5.90 -29.59
N VAL A 29 -9.39 -5.42 -28.35
CA VAL A 29 -8.22 -4.75 -27.75
C VAL A 29 -7.25 -5.82 -27.26
N SER A 30 -5.99 -5.76 -27.71
CA SER A 30 -4.94 -6.65 -27.22
C SER A 30 -4.65 -6.40 -25.75
N ASP A 31 -4.18 -7.42 -25.05
CA ASP A 31 -3.84 -7.30 -23.63
C ASP A 31 -2.72 -6.26 -23.39
N GLU A 32 -1.76 -6.16 -24.33
CA GLU A 32 -0.74 -5.12 -24.32
C GLU A 32 -1.33 -3.69 -24.41
N ALA A 33 -2.33 -3.49 -25.29
CA ALA A 33 -3.00 -2.21 -25.42
C ALA A 33 -3.88 -1.90 -24.20
N LYS A 34 -4.47 -2.91 -23.56
CA LYS A 34 -5.18 -2.75 -22.29
C LYS A 34 -4.23 -2.30 -21.17
N GLU A 35 -3.07 -2.91 -21.06
CA GLU A 35 -2.07 -2.51 -20.06
C GLU A 35 -1.55 -1.09 -20.29
N GLN A 36 -1.23 -0.72 -21.53
CA GLN A 36 -0.77 0.62 -21.87
C GLN A 36 -1.82 1.69 -21.59
N LEU A 37 -3.08 1.44 -21.91
CA LEU A 37 -4.18 2.37 -21.65
C LEU A 37 -4.55 2.43 -20.18
N ALA A 38 -4.54 1.32 -19.46
CA ALA A 38 -4.71 1.29 -18.02
C ALA A 38 -3.61 2.08 -17.30
N GLU A 39 -2.37 1.96 -17.79
CA GLU A 39 -1.25 2.72 -17.25
C GLU A 39 -1.30 4.21 -17.60
N ALA A 40 -1.81 4.56 -18.77
CA ALA A 40 -2.01 5.95 -19.18
C ALA A 40 -3.17 6.63 -18.43
N SER A 41 -4.20 5.87 -18.08
CA SER A 41 -5.38 6.35 -17.34
C SER A 41 -5.25 6.23 -15.82
N ALA A 42 -4.21 5.59 -15.32
CA ALA A 42 -3.97 5.44 -13.89
C ALA A 42 -3.80 6.82 -13.21
N PRO A 43 -4.37 7.00 -12.02
CA PRO A 43 -4.17 8.24 -11.28
C PRO A 43 -2.68 8.46 -10.99
N PRO A 44 -2.22 9.72 -10.95
CA PRO A 44 -0.81 10.05 -10.70
C PRO A 44 -0.24 9.42 -9.43
N ILE A 45 -1.08 9.27 -8.40
CA ILE A 45 -0.77 8.46 -7.21
C ILE A 45 -1.64 7.21 -7.28
N ARG A 46 -1.02 6.06 -7.52
CA ARG A 46 -1.71 4.78 -7.71
C ARG A 46 -2.46 4.36 -6.45
N PRO A 47 -3.67 3.83 -6.57
CA PRO A 47 -4.35 3.21 -5.44
C PRO A 47 -3.67 1.88 -5.11
N VAL A 48 -3.40 1.65 -3.83
CA VAL A 48 -2.87 0.39 -3.31
C VAL A 48 -3.87 -0.21 -2.34
N GLN A 49 -4.24 -1.45 -2.59
CA GLN A 49 -5.14 -2.20 -1.72
C GLN A 49 -4.34 -2.93 -0.65
N LEU A 50 -4.67 -2.66 0.61
CA LEU A 50 -4.09 -3.30 1.78
C LEU A 50 -5.11 -4.25 2.42
N GLY A 51 -4.69 -5.47 2.66
CA GLY A 51 -5.50 -6.49 3.31
C GLY A 51 -6.60 -7.10 2.45
N LYS A 52 -7.33 -8.02 3.06
CA LYS A 52 -8.52 -8.71 2.53
C LYS A 52 -9.64 -8.75 3.58
N GLY A 53 -10.86 -9.06 3.15
CA GLY A 53 -12.00 -9.26 4.05
C GLY A 53 -12.65 -7.95 4.50
N VAL A 54 -13.22 -7.96 5.70
CA VAL A 54 -14.08 -6.87 6.23
C VAL A 54 -13.32 -5.55 6.42
N ARG A 55 -12.04 -5.63 6.80
CA ARG A 55 -11.19 -4.44 6.99
C ARG A 55 -10.26 -4.16 5.81
N LYS A 56 -10.58 -4.72 4.62
CA LYS A 56 -9.91 -4.33 3.38
C LYS A 56 -9.95 -2.82 3.23
N THR A 57 -8.81 -2.21 2.98
CA THR A 57 -8.70 -0.76 2.80
C THR A 57 -7.87 -0.43 1.57
N THR A 58 -8.09 0.76 1.02
CA THR A 58 -7.35 1.27 -0.13
C THR A 58 -6.75 2.61 0.25
N THR A 59 -5.51 2.83 -0.12
CA THR A 59 -4.80 4.10 0.03
C THR A 59 -4.30 4.60 -1.33
N GLY A 60 -4.05 5.89 -1.48
CA GLY A 60 -3.68 6.49 -2.76
C GLY A 60 -4.89 6.82 -3.64
N GLY A 61 -4.70 6.84 -4.96
CA GLY A 61 -5.74 7.24 -5.93
C GLY A 61 -5.86 8.75 -6.10
N GLU A 62 -4.92 9.53 -5.60
CA GLU A 62 -4.94 10.98 -5.62
C GLU A 62 -4.68 11.55 -7.02
N THR A 63 -5.50 12.53 -7.41
CA THR A 63 -5.44 13.18 -8.74
C THR A 63 -5.16 14.68 -8.66
N VAL A 64 -5.30 15.30 -7.49
CA VAL A 64 -5.13 16.75 -7.30
C VAL A 64 -4.09 17.06 -6.25
N LEU A 65 -3.42 18.20 -6.42
CA LEU A 65 -2.34 18.59 -5.52
C LEU A 65 -2.89 19.12 -4.19
N TYR A 66 -3.93 19.92 -4.25
CA TYR A 66 -4.49 20.58 -3.08
C TYR A 66 -5.87 20.05 -2.72
N ARG A 67 -6.11 19.89 -1.44
CA ARG A 67 -7.38 19.37 -0.93
C ARG A 67 -8.59 20.24 -1.27
N HIS A 68 -8.43 21.53 -1.45
CA HIS A 68 -9.53 22.41 -1.84
C HIS A 68 -9.97 22.24 -3.30
N GLU A 69 -9.14 21.62 -4.14
CA GLU A 69 -9.50 21.31 -5.53
C GLU A 69 -10.45 20.12 -5.61
N LYS A 70 -10.25 19.13 -4.74
CA LYS A 70 -11.11 17.93 -4.63
C LYS A 70 -10.85 17.21 -3.30
N THR A 71 -11.89 16.57 -2.78
CA THR A 71 -11.75 15.66 -1.63
C THR A 71 -10.81 14.51 -1.97
N PHE A 72 -9.99 14.07 -1.03
CA PHE A 72 -9.18 12.87 -1.21
C PHE A 72 -10.08 11.64 -1.42
N PHE A 73 -9.66 10.75 -2.32
CA PHE A 73 -10.45 9.57 -2.67
C PHE A 73 -10.54 8.57 -1.52
N ASN A 74 -9.42 8.35 -0.85
CA ASN A 74 -9.32 7.39 0.24
C ASN A 74 -8.91 8.10 1.52
N GLN A 75 -9.44 7.63 2.65
CA GLN A 75 -9.03 8.11 3.97
C GLN A 75 -7.61 7.65 4.28
N THR A 76 -6.92 8.41 5.16
CA THR A 76 -5.65 7.98 5.72
C THR A 76 -5.88 6.73 6.56
N VAL A 77 -5.14 5.67 6.23
CA VAL A 77 -5.20 4.39 6.94
C VAL A 77 -4.39 4.49 8.22
N LEU A 78 -4.98 4.07 9.33
CA LEU A 78 -4.33 4.03 10.63
C LEU A 78 -3.92 2.60 10.96
N ALA A 79 -2.67 2.45 11.41
CA ALA A 79 -2.13 1.18 11.87
C ALA A 79 -1.57 1.32 13.29
N ALA A 80 -1.88 0.37 14.16
CA ALA A 80 -1.30 0.28 15.51
C ALA A 80 -0.18 -0.77 15.51
N THR A 81 0.89 -0.49 16.25
CA THR A 81 2.08 -1.37 16.27
C THR A 81 2.06 -2.30 17.47
N ILE A 82 2.34 -3.58 17.22
CA ILE A 82 2.53 -4.63 18.20
C ILE A 82 3.93 -5.22 17.97
N SER A 83 4.70 -5.39 19.03
CA SER A 83 6.02 -6.00 18.98
C SER A 83 5.93 -7.53 19.00
N SER A 84 6.82 -8.23 18.31
CA SER A 84 6.81 -9.71 18.27
C SER A 84 7.22 -10.37 19.58
N ASP A 85 7.77 -9.60 20.54
CA ASP A 85 8.13 -10.08 21.88
C ASP A 85 7.01 -9.97 22.92
N ILE A 86 5.81 -9.52 22.50
CA ILE A 86 4.63 -9.42 23.36
C ILE A 86 4.22 -10.81 23.88
N ASP A 87 3.86 -10.91 25.16
CA ASP A 87 3.33 -12.16 25.68
C ASP A 87 1.88 -12.42 25.19
N ALA A 88 1.47 -13.69 25.19
CA ALA A 88 0.19 -14.11 24.63
C ALA A 88 -1.02 -13.51 25.36
N ALA A 89 -0.93 -13.33 26.68
CA ALA A 89 -2.04 -12.78 27.47
C ALA A 89 -2.18 -11.27 27.27
N GLU A 90 -1.07 -10.57 27.10
CA GLU A 90 -1.07 -9.15 26.79
C GLU A 90 -1.54 -8.90 25.35
N LEU A 91 -1.16 -9.76 24.41
CA LEU A 91 -1.67 -9.70 23.03
C LEU A 91 -3.20 -9.83 23.01
N ASP A 92 -3.77 -10.76 23.77
CA ASP A 92 -5.23 -10.95 23.86
C ASP A 92 -5.94 -9.70 24.42
N LYS A 93 -5.38 -9.08 25.44
CA LYS A 93 -5.91 -7.80 25.98
C LYS A 93 -5.82 -6.68 24.95
N THR A 94 -4.68 -6.55 24.30
CA THR A 94 -4.42 -5.53 23.28
C THR A 94 -5.37 -5.68 22.09
N LEU A 95 -5.59 -6.90 21.61
CA LEU A 95 -6.54 -7.15 20.53
C LEU A 95 -7.98 -6.80 20.92
N LYS A 96 -8.39 -7.10 22.15
CA LYS A 96 -9.72 -6.70 22.67
C LYS A 96 -9.88 -5.18 22.68
N VAL A 97 -8.85 -4.45 23.14
CA VAL A 97 -8.85 -2.98 23.17
C VAL A 97 -8.95 -2.42 21.75
N TYR A 98 -8.12 -2.88 20.82
CA TYR A 98 -8.13 -2.39 19.44
C TYR A 98 -9.41 -2.74 18.68
N ASN A 99 -9.98 -3.91 18.92
CA ASN A 99 -11.28 -4.28 18.33
C ASN A 99 -12.43 -3.38 18.84
N ALA A 100 -12.39 -2.97 20.10
CA ALA A 100 -13.37 -2.09 20.69
C ALA A 100 -13.10 -0.61 20.40
N PHE A 101 -11.86 -0.25 20.01
CA PHE A 101 -11.48 1.13 19.78
C PHE A 101 -12.11 1.67 18.49
N GLN A 102 -13.13 2.47 18.68
CA GLN A 102 -13.88 3.11 17.62
C GLN A 102 -14.52 4.38 18.18
N PHE A 103 -14.42 5.48 17.47
CA PHE A 103 -15.16 6.68 17.82
C PHE A 103 -15.64 7.43 16.58
N GLU A 104 -16.80 8.04 16.70
CA GLU A 104 -17.37 8.86 15.64
C GLU A 104 -16.87 10.31 15.76
N ARG A 105 -16.41 10.86 14.64
CA ARG A 105 -16.07 12.28 14.53
C ARG A 105 -16.55 12.83 13.20
N VAL A 106 -17.41 13.86 13.25
CA VAL A 106 -17.93 14.54 12.05
C VAL A 106 -18.53 13.55 11.03
N GLY A 107 -19.29 12.58 11.52
CA GLY A 107 -19.92 11.55 10.69
C GLY A 107 -18.97 10.47 10.15
N LEU A 108 -17.70 10.50 10.56
CA LEU A 108 -16.72 9.47 10.24
C LEU A 108 -16.46 8.57 11.43
N ASN A 109 -16.49 7.27 11.19
CA ASN A 109 -16.13 6.28 12.18
C ASN A 109 -14.64 6.00 12.11
N LEU A 110 -13.89 6.47 13.11
CA LEU A 110 -12.45 6.36 13.19
C LEU A 110 -12.05 5.15 14.03
N ARG A 111 -11.24 4.27 13.45
CA ARG A 111 -10.69 3.06 14.07
C ARG A 111 -9.36 2.69 13.41
N PRO A 112 -8.51 1.90 14.04
CA PRO A 112 -7.37 1.32 13.35
C PRO A 112 -7.86 0.31 12.31
N GLU A 113 -7.28 0.34 11.12
CA GLU A 113 -7.60 -0.58 10.03
C GLU A 113 -6.59 -1.75 9.98
N LEU A 114 -5.35 -1.46 10.36
CA LEU A 114 -4.24 -2.39 10.27
C LEU A 114 -3.55 -2.55 11.64
N LEU A 115 -2.92 -3.71 11.82
CA LEU A 115 -1.95 -3.94 12.88
C LEU A 115 -0.56 -4.20 12.27
N VAL A 116 0.44 -3.48 12.76
CA VAL A 116 1.84 -3.71 12.42
C VAL A 116 2.40 -4.73 13.40
N VAL A 117 2.89 -5.86 12.89
CA VAL A 117 3.74 -6.78 13.66
C VAL A 117 5.17 -6.36 13.42
N LYS A 118 5.79 -5.77 14.44
CA LYS A 118 7.18 -5.32 14.39
C LYS A 118 8.09 -6.40 14.94
N ASP A 119 9.08 -6.78 14.16
CA ASP A 119 10.11 -7.71 14.60
C ASP A 119 10.97 -7.07 15.72
N ALA A 120 11.06 -7.81 16.82
CA ALA A 120 11.89 -7.44 17.98
C ALA A 120 13.27 -8.12 17.95
N GLY A 121 13.59 -8.90 16.90
CA GLY A 121 14.82 -9.67 16.81
C GLY A 121 14.80 -10.97 17.63
N ASN A 122 13.61 -11.45 18.00
CA ASN A 122 13.41 -12.68 18.78
C ASN A 122 13.17 -13.93 17.91
N GLY A 123 13.44 -13.81 16.59
CA GLY A 123 13.44 -14.90 15.63
C GLY A 123 12.11 -15.13 14.90
N ALA A 124 12.21 -15.90 13.82
CA ALA A 124 11.11 -16.12 12.87
C ALA A 124 9.90 -16.80 13.52
N GLU A 125 10.11 -17.74 14.44
CA GLU A 125 9.04 -18.47 15.11
C GLU A 125 8.17 -17.56 15.99
N ALA A 126 8.80 -16.69 16.80
CA ALA A 126 8.08 -15.75 17.64
C ALA A 126 7.31 -14.71 16.82
N PHE A 127 7.92 -14.18 15.75
CA PHE A 127 7.27 -13.28 14.82
C PHE A 127 6.04 -13.93 14.14
N ALA A 128 6.22 -15.15 13.63
CA ALA A 128 5.15 -15.91 12.99
C ALA A 128 4.01 -16.27 13.97
N ALA A 129 4.33 -16.58 15.23
CA ALA A 129 3.32 -16.85 16.24
C ALA A 129 2.39 -15.65 16.48
N VAL A 130 2.94 -14.45 16.65
CA VAL A 130 2.16 -13.22 16.83
C VAL A 130 1.38 -12.87 15.55
N ALA A 131 2.02 -12.89 14.38
CA ALA A 131 1.37 -12.60 13.11
C ALA A 131 0.25 -13.59 12.81
N GLY A 132 0.48 -14.88 13.02
CA GLY A 132 -0.49 -15.95 12.80
C GLY A 132 -1.69 -15.86 13.74
N LYS A 133 -1.47 -15.52 15.02
CA LYS A 133 -2.55 -15.30 15.98
C LYS A 133 -3.44 -14.14 15.58
N ILE A 134 -2.85 -12.98 15.26
CA ILE A 134 -3.61 -11.82 14.79
C ILE A 134 -4.38 -12.15 13.51
N ALA A 135 -3.75 -12.83 12.54
CA ALA A 135 -4.38 -13.17 11.27
C ALA A 135 -5.58 -14.11 11.42
N LYS A 136 -5.54 -15.05 12.35
CA LYS A 136 -6.59 -16.06 12.56
C LYS A 136 -7.69 -15.60 13.50
N GLU A 137 -7.35 -14.88 14.56
CA GLU A 137 -8.26 -14.56 15.67
C GLU A 137 -8.83 -13.14 15.60
N SER A 138 -8.44 -12.34 14.60
CA SER A 138 -8.95 -10.98 14.42
C SER A 138 -9.34 -10.66 12.98
N GLU A 139 -10.13 -9.60 12.81
CA GLU A 139 -10.48 -9.05 11.49
C GLU A 139 -9.40 -8.10 10.94
N PHE A 140 -8.40 -7.76 11.73
CA PHE A 140 -7.35 -6.84 11.29
C PHE A 140 -6.55 -7.41 10.13
N ASN A 141 -6.20 -6.54 9.20
CA ASN A 141 -5.16 -6.81 8.23
C ASN A 141 -3.81 -6.37 8.79
N LEU A 142 -2.73 -6.85 8.19
CA LEU A 142 -1.41 -6.80 8.80
C LEU A 142 -0.43 -5.98 7.97
N VAL A 143 0.51 -5.38 8.67
CA VAL A 143 1.81 -4.96 8.13
C VAL A 143 2.86 -5.83 8.79
N LEU A 144 3.61 -6.59 8.02
CA LEU A 144 4.74 -7.39 8.50
C LEU A 144 6.00 -6.53 8.44
N MET A 145 6.53 -6.17 9.60
CA MET A 145 7.63 -5.22 9.72
C MET A 145 8.91 -5.90 10.17
N THR A 146 9.72 -6.31 9.21
CA THR A 146 11.08 -6.82 9.40
C THR A 146 11.91 -6.60 8.15
N GLN A 147 13.23 -6.52 8.28
CA GLN A 147 14.18 -6.50 7.17
C GLN A 147 14.84 -7.86 6.94
N ASP A 148 14.66 -8.79 7.87
CA ASP A 148 15.14 -10.17 7.75
C ASP A 148 14.21 -10.98 6.85
N LEU A 149 14.79 -11.60 5.81
CA LEU A 149 14.04 -12.35 4.81
C LEU A 149 13.44 -13.64 5.35
N ASP A 150 14.09 -14.30 6.28
CA ASP A 150 13.59 -15.55 6.82
C ASP A 150 12.46 -15.30 7.82
N VAL A 151 12.56 -14.24 8.61
CA VAL A 151 11.46 -13.74 9.45
C VAL A 151 10.27 -13.32 8.59
N MET A 152 10.52 -12.61 7.47
CA MET A 152 9.47 -12.19 6.54
C MET A 152 8.76 -13.39 5.91
N LYS A 153 9.49 -14.41 5.44
CA LYS A 153 8.91 -15.64 4.87
C LYS A 153 8.03 -16.35 5.88
N ALA A 154 8.49 -16.52 7.13
CA ALA A 154 7.70 -17.13 8.18
C ALA A 154 6.41 -16.35 8.48
N GLY A 155 6.46 -15.01 8.45
CA GLY A 155 5.28 -14.16 8.58
C GLY A 155 4.29 -14.32 7.43
N ILE A 156 4.79 -14.39 6.18
CA ILE A 156 3.95 -14.60 4.99
C ILE A 156 3.27 -15.98 5.03
N GLU A 157 3.97 -17.01 5.44
CA GLU A 157 3.43 -18.37 5.53
C GLU A 157 2.17 -18.43 6.41
N VAL A 158 2.17 -17.72 7.53
CA VAL A 158 1.05 -17.74 8.48
C VAL A 158 -0.01 -16.68 8.23
N ALA A 159 0.32 -15.56 7.57
CA ALA A 159 -0.57 -14.40 7.41
C ALA A 159 -0.78 -13.98 5.94
N GLY A 160 -0.13 -14.59 4.95
CA GLY A 160 -0.19 -14.20 3.54
C GLY A 160 -1.60 -14.21 2.96
N PHE A 161 -2.49 -15.09 3.43
CA PHE A 161 -3.89 -15.14 3.02
C PHE A 161 -4.68 -13.84 3.30
N LYS A 162 -4.23 -13.03 4.26
CA LYS A 162 -4.76 -11.68 4.58
C LYS A 162 -4.26 -10.59 3.66
N ARG A 163 -3.31 -10.88 2.77
CA ARG A 163 -2.63 -9.90 1.90
C ARG A 163 -1.98 -8.75 2.70
N PRO A 164 -1.06 -9.06 3.61
CA PRO A 164 -0.37 -8.06 4.42
C PRO A 164 0.53 -7.15 3.58
N LEU A 165 0.77 -5.93 4.07
CA LEU A 165 1.83 -5.07 3.55
C LEU A 165 3.18 -5.57 4.11
N LEU A 166 4.14 -5.84 3.22
CA LEU A 166 5.50 -6.17 3.61
C LEU A 166 6.31 -4.87 3.85
N TYR A 167 6.92 -4.72 5.00
CA TYR A 167 7.72 -3.55 5.33
C TYR A 167 9.09 -3.99 5.88
N ALA A 168 10.21 -3.69 5.20
CA ALA A 168 10.31 -2.95 3.96
C ALA A 168 11.46 -3.46 3.09
N ALA A 169 11.33 -3.19 1.79
CA ALA A 169 12.47 -3.26 0.87
C ALA A 169 13.38 -2.03 1.05
N THR A 170 14.66 -2.27 1.16
CA THR A 170 15.73 -1.26 1.26
C THR A 170 16.74 -1.48 0.13
N ALA A 171 17.75 -0.61 0.01
CA ALA A 171 18.81 -0.77 -0.98
C ALA A 171 19.51 -2.14 -0.89
N ASP A 172 19.65 -2.69 0.32
CA ASP A 172 20.38 -3.93 0.58
C ASP A 172 19.59 -5.20 0.22
N ASN A 173 18.24 -5.15 0.30
CA ASN A 173 17.40 -6.34 0.16
C ASN A 173 16.34 -6.23 -0.95
N VAL A 174 16.35 -5.17 -1.77
CA VAL A 174 15.29 -4.84 -2.74
C VAL A 174 14.99 -5.99 -3.71
N ASP A 175 16.00 -6.72 -4.17
CA ASP A 175 15.82 -7.83 -5.11
C ASP A 175 15.07 -9.00 -4.45
N ALA A 176 15.52 -9.40 -3.28
CA ALA A 176 14.95 -10.53 -2.55
C ALA A 176 13.54 -10.21 -2.02
N MET A 177 13.34 -9.01 -1.45
CA MET A 177 12.02 -8.56 -1.00
C MET A 177 11.05 -8.35 -2.17
N GLY A 178 11.55 -7.83 -3.30
CA GLY A 178 10.76 -7.66 -4.51
C GLY A 178 10.31 -9.00 -5.10
N ALA A 179 11.19 -9.99 -5.19
CA ALA A 179 10.84 -11.34 -5.62
C ALA A 179 9.80 -11.97 -4.68
N LEU A 180 10.02 -11.87 -3.36
CA LEU A 180 9.12 -12.41 -2.35
C LEU A 180 7.70 -11.79 -2.43
N ALA A 181 7.62 -10.47 -2.60
CA ALA A 181 6.35 -9.76 -2.76
C ALA A 181 5.63 -10.16 -4.05
N LYS A 182 6.37 -10.29 -5.16
CA LYS A 182 5.83 -10.68 -6.46
C LYS A 182 5.29 -12.11 -6.45
N ASP A 183 6.06 -13.06 -5.91
CA ASP A 183 5.70 -14.48 -5.88
C ASP A 183 4.43 -14.75 -5.04
N ASN A 184 4.16 -13.89 -4.06
CA ASN A 184 2.99 -13.99 -3.18
C ASN A 184 1.86 -12.98 -3.50
N ASP A 185 2.00 -12.14 -4.53
CA ASP A 185 1.06 -11.06 -4.89
C ASP A 185 0.74 -10.14 -3.70
N LEU A 186 1.78 -9.66 -3.01
CA LEU A 186 1.67 -8.84 -1.81
C LEU A 186 2.14 -7.41 -2.04
N PRO A 187 1.49 -6.40 -1.42
CA PRO A 187 1.97 -5.03 -1.44
C PRO A 187 3.28 -4.90 -0.65
N LEU A 188 4.18 -4.06 -1.15
CA LEU A 188 5.52 -3.88 -0.62
C LEU A 188 5.81 -2.41 -0.28
N ALA A 189 6.27 -2.15 0.93
CA ALA A 189 6.81 -0.85 1.30
C ALA A 189 8.27 -0.75 0.86
N VAL A 190 8.62 0.42 0.31
CA VAL A 190 9.98 0.77 -0.11
C VAL A 190 10.50 1.84 0.83
N LYS A 191 11.59 1.55 1.54
CA LYS A 191 12.21 2.46 2.48
C LYS A 191 13.58 2.92 1.98
N ALA A 192 13.81 4.22 2.05
CA ALA A 192 15.11 4.83 1.80
C ALA A 192 15.37 5.96 2.80
N ASP A 193 16.55 6.56 2.77
CA ASP A 193 16.92 7.65 3.68
C ASP A 193 16.64 9.04 3.09
N SER A 194 16.05 9.10 1.90
CA SER A 194 15.62 10.33 1.24
C SER A 194 14.66 10.03 0.09
N VAL A 195 13.96 11.07 -0.38
CA VAL A 195 13.07 10.97 -1.56
C VAL A 195 13.86 10.61 -2.82
N ASP A 196 15.06 11.14 -2.99
CA ASP A 196 15.89 10.84 -4.15
C ASP A 196 16.37 9.38 -4.16
N ALA A 197 16.68 8.83 -2.99
CA ALA A 197 17.09 7.44 -2.85
C ALA A 197 15.94 6.44 -3.08
N LEU A 198 14.67 6.86 -2.96
CA LEU A 198 13.52 6.04 -3.31
C LEU A 198 13.42 5.79 -4.82
N LEU A 199 13.82 6.74 -5.67
CA LEU A 199 13.64 6.68 -7.12
C LEU A 199 14.21 5.39 -7.77
N PRO A 200 15.50 5.06 -7.59
CA PRO A 200 16.07 3.86 -8.19
C PRO A 200 15.42 2.57 -7.65
N LEU A 201 15.02 2.55 -6.38
CA LEU A 201 14.39 1.37 -5.78
C LEU A 201 12.99 1.14 -6.34
N THR A 202 12.18 2.18 -6.45
CA THR A 202 10.83 2.09 -7.02
C THR A 202 10.85 1.75 -8.50
N GLN A 203 11.79 2.32 -9.27
CA GLN A 203 11.98 1.97 -10.68
C GLN A 203 12.35 0.50 -10.85
N LYS A 204 13.27 0.00 -10.03
CA LYS A 204 13.68 -1.40 -10.05
C LYS A 204 12.52 -2.35 -9.75
N LEU A 205 11.77 -2.09 -8.68
CA LEU A 205 10.62 -2.90 -8.29
C LEU A 205 9.49 -2.85 -9.33
N THR A 206 9.25 -1.68 -9.92
CA THR A 206 8.28 -1.53 -11.02
C THR A 206 8.71 -2.32 -12.26
N ALA A 207 10.01 -2.31 -12.60
CA ALA A 207 10.56 -3.13 -13.68
C ALA A 207 10.42 -4.64 -13.42
N MET A 208 10.43 -5.07 -12.15
CA MET A 208 10.12 -6.45 -11.75
C MET A 208 8.62 -6.79 -11.88
N GLY A 209 7.76 -5.80 -12.16
CA GLY A 209 6.31 -5.95 -12.35
C GLY A 209 5.47 -5.68 -11.10
N LEU A 210 6.06 -5.18 -10.01
CA LEU A 210 5.32 -4.80 -8.82
C LEU A 210 4.54 -3.50 -9.06
N LYS A 211 3.25 -3.52 -8.75
CA LYS A 211 2.32 -2.38 -8.94
C LYS A 211 1.86 -1.79 -7.60
N ASP A 212 1.85 -2.57 -6.54
CA ASP A 212 1.36 -2.19 -5.21
C ASP A 212 2.52 -1.83 -4.28
N LEU A 213 3.03 -0.61 -4.43
CA LEU A 213 4.13 -0.08 -3.63
C LEU A 213 3.64 1.02 -2.67
N VAL A 214 4.30 1.12 -1.52
CA VAL A 214 4.10 2.19 -0.52
C VAL A 214 5.45 2.79 -0.18
N LEU A 215 5.57 4.13 -0.18
CA LEU A 215 6.86 4.81 -0.04
C LEU A 215 7.11 5.25 1.41
N ASP A 216 8.31 5.00 1.92
CA ASP A 216 8.85 5.56 3.15
C ASP A 216 10.18 6.28 2.87
N PRO A 217 10.21 7.62 2.86
CA PRO A 217 11.44 8.39 2.66
C PRO A 217 12.39 8.38 3.87
N GLY A 218 12.07 7.63 4.91
CA GLY A 218 12.91 7.51 6.11
C GLY A 218 12.77 8.65 7.12
N SER A 219 12.00 9.68 6.83
CA SER A 219 11.83 10.86 7.69
C SER A 219 11.21 10.48 9.03
N ARG A 220 11.85 10.90 10.14
CA ARG A 220 11.37 10.68 11.51
C ARG A 220 11.29 11.99 12.32
N GLU A 221 11.57 13.13 11.69
CA GLU A 221 11.36 14.48 12.21
C GLU A 221 10.13 15.09 11.53
N ILE A 222 9.26 15.78 12.27
CA ILE A 222 7.99 16.33 11.73
C ILE A 222 8.20 17.25 10.54
N LYS A 223 9.20 18.14 10.62
CA LYS A 223 9.52 19.08 9.54
C LYS A 223 9.93 18.33 8.27
N GLN A 224 10.88 17.41 8.39
CA GLN A 224 11.38 16.63 7.26
C GLN A 224 10.27 15.77 6.66
N ALA A 225 9.46 15.13 7.50
CA ALA A 225 8.34 14.33 7.04
C ALA A 225 7.35 15.16 6.21
N LEU A 226 7.01 16.39 6.64
CA LEU A 226 6.15 17.28 5.89
C LEU A 226 6.78 17.68 4.55
N GLU A 227 8.05 18.05 4.54
CA GLU A 227 8.79 18.44 3.34
C GLU A 227 8.83 17.28 2.32
N ASP A 228 9.15 16.07 2.76
CA ASP A 228 9.22 14.89 1.91
C ASP A 228 7.84 14.48 1.36
N GLN A 229 6.79 14.52 2.18
CA GLN A 229 5.42 14.26 1.72
C GLN A 229 4.99 15.25 0.63
N VAL A 230 5.30 16.54 0.81
CA VAL A 230 5.02 17.58 -0.18
C VAL A 230 5.84 17.36 -1.44
N ALA A 231 7.12 17.01 -1.32
CA ALA A 231 8.02 16.75 -2.45
C ALA A 231 7.54 15.57 -3.30
N ILE A 232 7.24 14.42 -2.67
CA ILE A 232 6.70 13.22 -3.33
C ILE A 232 5.39 13.56 -4.05
N ARG A 233 4.45 14.22 -3.36
CA ARG A 233 3.16 14.58 -3.94
C ARG A 233 3.31 15.53 -5.14
N ARG A 234 4.18 16.53 -5.06
CA ARG A 234 4.45 17.45 -6.16
C ARG A 234 5.13 16.76 -7.33
N ALA A 235 6.08 15.87 -7.07
CA ALA A 235 6.75 15.08 -8.11
C ALA A 235 5.76 14.19 -8.86
N ALA A 236 4.87 13.50 -8.16
CA ALA A 236 3.86 12.65 -8.77
C ALA A 236 2.82 13.46 -9.57
N LEU A 237 2.24 14.53 -8.99
CA LEU A 237 1.08 15.23 -9.54
C LEU A 237 1.44 16.34 -10.53
N LYS A 238 2.56 17.08 -10.31
CA LYS A 238 2.97 18.18 -11.20
C LYS A 238 4.02 17.75 -12.22
N ALA A 239 5.01 16.96 -11.80
CA ALA A 239 6.08 16.54 -12.69
C ALA A 239 5.78 15.18 -13.36
N SER A 240 4.63 14.58 -13.09
CA SER A 240 4.21 13.29 -13.64
C SER A 240 5.26 12.17 -13.44
N ASN A 241 5.99 12.25 -12.31
CA ASN A 241 7.01 11.26 -11.97
C ASN A 241 6.35 9.98 -11.46
N LYS A 242 6.18 9.01 -12.36
CA LYS A 242 5.54 7.72 -12.06
C LYS A 242 6.27 6.90 -10.99
N ALA A 243 7.58 7.09 -10.83
CA ALA A 243 8.36 6.37 -9.82
C ALA A 243 8.05 6.82 -8.38
N LEU A 244 7.52 8.03 -8.20
CA LEU A 244 7.02 8.55 -6.92
C LEU A 244 5.49 8.55 -6.85
N GLY A 245 4.80 8.00 -7.85
CA GLY A 245 3.35 7.93 -7.94
C GLY A 245 2.72 6.83 -7.09
N PHE A 246 3.10 6.71 -5.82
CA PHE A 246 2.59 5.72 -4.88
C PHE A 246 2.20 6.37 -3.55
N PRO A 247 1.27 5.75 -2.78
CA PRO A 247 0.98 6.23 -1.44
C PRO A 247 2.19 6.13 -0.52
N THR A 248 2.17 6.90 0.54
CA THR A 248 3.28 7.00 1.50
C THR A 248 2.87 6.47 2.87
N ILE A 249 3.84 5.98 3.64
CA ILE A 249 3.70 5.62 5.05
C ILE A 249 4.55 6.55 5.92
N THR A 250 4.01 6.95 7.06
CA THR A 250 4.72 7.76 8.07
C THR A 250 4.57 7.13 9.45
N PHE A 251 5.46 7.47 10.36
CA PHE A 251 5.50 6.94 11.73
C PHE A 251 5.39 8.07 12.76
N PRO A 252 4.18 8.62 13.02
CA PRO A 252 4.01 9.74 13.95
C PRO A 252 4.52 9.46 15.35
N CYS A 253 4.44 8.21 15.82
CA CYS A 253 4.97 7.81 17.13
C CYS A 253 6.51 7.90 17.25
N ALA A 254 7.22 7.96 16.11
CA ALA A 254 8.67 8.16 16.08
C ALA A 254 9.07 9.63 15.89
N MET A 255 8.08 10.53 15.78
CA MET A 255 8.27 11.98 15.57
C MET A 255 7.87 12.81 16.80
N ALA A 256 7.40 12.15 17.86
CA ALA A 256 6.94 12.78 19.10
C ALA A 256 8.07 13.01 20.09
#